data_645e0aae29382cdd213be3c80b1fce7c
#
_entry.id   645e0aae29382cdd213be3c80b1fce7c
#
_cell.length_a   1.000
_cell.length_b   1.000
_cell.length_c   1.000
_cell.angle_alpha   90.00
_cell.angle_beta   90.00
_cell.angle_gamma   90.00
#
_symmetry.space_group_name_H-M   'P 1'
#
loop_
_entity.id
_entity.type
_entity.pdbx_description
1 polymer ?
#
loop_
_entity_poly.entity_id
_entity_poly.type
_entity_poly.pdbx_seq_one_letter_code
_entity_poly.pdbx_strand_id
1 'polypeptide(L)'
;MSEHQAVIQTDIVKGTINKNIYGHFAEHLGRGIYEGIWVGTDSDIPNINGIRKDVLEALKQLHIPVLRWPGGCFADEYHWANGVGDRKTMLNTHWGGTIESNEFGTHEFMMLCELLECEPYICGNVGSGTVQEMAEWIEYMTFEEGTPMSDWRKQNGREEPWKLKYFGVGNENWGCGGNMHPEYYADLYRRFQTYVRNYSGNEIYKIAGGANVDDFNWTDVLMKKAAGLMDGLSLHYYTIPGDFWKGKGSATEFTEDEWFITMKKAKYIDELIQKHGTIMDRYDPEQRVGLIIDEWGTWFDPEPGTNPGFLYQQNTIRDALVAASHFHIFHQHCRRVQMANIAQTVNVLQAMILTEGKRMLLTPTYHVFNMFKVHQDASLLATETMSADYEWKGETLPQISISASKQAEGDINITICNIDHQNKAEAEIELRGLHKAADHSGVILTAEKMNAHNTFDDPHHVKPESFRQYTLSKNKLKVK
;
A
#
# COMPACT_ATOMS: atom_id res chain seq x y z
N MET A 1 11.50 -35.74 -10.90
CA MET A 1 11.23 -34.41 -11.48
C MET A 1 10.93 -33.54 -10.30
N SER A 2 11.36 -32.29 -10.28
CA SER A 2 10.98 -31.34 -9.21
C SER A 2 9.46 -31.19 -9.21
N GLU A 3 8.83 -31.12 -8.05
CA GLU A 3 7.39 -30.98 -7.89
C GLU A 3 6.92 -29.58 -8.35
N HIS A 4 7.85 -28.61 -8.36
CA HIS A 4 7.57 -27.25 -8.84
C HIS A 4 8.39 -26.96 -10.09
N GLN A 5 7.72 -26.47 -11.10
CA GLN A 5 8.34 -26.09 -12.37
C GLN A 5 7.83 -24.72 -12.80
N ALA A 6 8.71 -23.93 -13.44
CA ALA A 6 8.30 -22.70 -14.07
C ALA A 6 9.01 -22.46 -15.39
N VAL A 7 8.36 -21.70 -16.26
CA VAL A 7 8.95 -21.18 -17.48
C VAL A 7 8.82 -19.68 -17.47
N ILE A 8 9.95 -18.99 -17.56
CA ILE A 8 10.01 -17.54 -17.69
C ILE A 8 10.53 -17.22 -19.11
N GLN A 9 9.73 -16.52 -19.87
CA GLN A 9 10.10 -16.09 -21.23
C GLN A 9 10.73 -14.69 -21.15
N THR A 10 12.07 -14.63 -21.20
CA THR A 10 12.84 -13.41 -20.92
C THR A 10 12.75 -12.34 -22.02
N ASP A 11 12.16 -12.68 -23.15
CA ASP A 11 11.92 -11.84 -24.33
C ASP A 11 10.43 -11.49 -24.55
N ILE A 12 9.52 -12.03 -23.73
CA ILE A 12 8.07 -11.75 -23.83
C ILE A 12 7.62 -10.89 -22.64
N VAL A 13 7.33 -9.62 -22.94
CA VAL A 13 6.82 -8.64 -21.97
C VAL A 13 5.29 -8.65 -21.94
N LYS A 14 4.70 -8.70 -20.75
CA LYS A 14 3.25 -8.65 -20.53
C LYS A 14 2.73 -7.24 -20.24
N GLY A 15 3.57 -6.37 -19.70
CA GLY A 15 3.25 -5.00 -19.33
C GLY A 15 4.38 -4.40 -18.50
N THR A 16 4.16 -3.19 -17.98
CA THR A 16 5.07 -2.53 -17.04
C THR A 16 4.46 -2.58 -15.65
N ILE A 17 5.25 -2.99 -14.67
CA ILE A 17 4.86 -2.96 -13.26
C ILE A 17 4.97 -1.52 -12.78
N ASN A 18 3.83 -0.83 -12.59
CA ASN A 18 3.84 0.54 -12.11
C ASN A 18 4.46 0.59 -10.70
N LYS A 19 5.47 1.43 -10.50
CA LYS A 19 6.12 1.58 -9.19
C LYS A 19 5.14 1.88 -8.05
N ASN A 20 4.03 2.57 -8.35
CA ASN A 20 3.05 2.97 -7.34
C ASN A 20 2.29 1.79 -6.69
N ILE A 21 2.41 0.55 -7.19
CA ILE A 21 1.90 -0.62 -6.46
C ILE A 21 2.69 -0.89 -5.16
N TYR A 22 3.85 -0.27 -5.01
CA TYR A 22 4.67 -0.25 -3.79
C TYR A 22 4.41 0.99 -2.92
N GLY A 23 3.25 1.61 -3.08
CA GLY A 23 2.81 2.77 -2.34
C GLY A 23 2.50 2.47 -0.88
N HIS A 24 2.46 3.53 -0.10
CA HIS A 24 2.23 3.48 1.34
C HIS A 24 1.07 4.38 1.74
N PHE A 25 0.53 4.11 2.91
CA PHE A 25 -0.56 4.85 3.50
C PHE A 25 -0.22 5.26 4.93
N ALA A 26 -0.42 6.53 5.24
CA ALA A 26 -0.28 7.12 6.57
C ALA A 26 -1.56 7.88 6.92
N GLU A 27 -2.13 7.59 8.07
CA GLU A 27 -3.36 8.18 8.55
C GLU A 27 -3.18 8.77 9.94
N HIS A 28 -3.94 9.81 10.27
CA HIS A 28 -4.09 10.29 11.64
C HIS A 28 -4.85 9.26 12.48
N LEU A 29 -4.19 8.15 12.74
CA LEU A 29 -4.67 6.98 13.46
C LEU A 29 -3.64 6.51 14.46
N GLY A 30 -4.03 6.41 15.74
CA GLY A 30 -3.18 5.89 16.79
C GLY A 30 -1.82 6.59 16.86
N ARG A 31 -0.75 5.80 16.77
CA ARG A 31 0.64 6.29 16.77
C ARG A 31 1.30 6.24 15.37
N GLY A 32 0.48 6.27 14.30
CA GLY A 32 0.98 6.25 12.92
C GLY A 32 1.70 7.55 12.56
N ILE A 33 1.07 8.69 12.80
CA ILE A 33 1.66 10.01 12.57
C ILE A 33 2.49 10.42 13.80
N TYR A 34 1.83 10.71 14.94
CA TYR A 34 2.53 11.13 16.16
C TYR A 34 3.24 9.95 16.82
N GLU A 35 4.44 10.16 17.32
CA GLU A 35 5.39 9.15 17.83
C GLU A 35 5.94 8.19 16.75
N GLY A 36 5.23 8.00 15.66
CA GLY A 36 5.64 7.17 14.53
C GLY A 36 6.46 7.95 13.51
N ILE A 37 5.82 8.85 12.78
CA ILE A 37 6.46 9.69 11.75
C ILE A 37 6.91 11.03 12.32
N TRP A 38 6.05 11.66 13.11
CA TRP A 38 6.23 12.99 13.66
C TRP A 38 6.47 12.95 15.17
N VAL A 39 7.54 13.61 15.62
CA VAL A 39 7.88 13.70 17.03
C VAL A 39 7.99 15.16 17.51
N GLY A 40 7.83 16.13 16.61
CA GLY A 40 8.01 17.54 16.91
C GLY A 40 9.47 17.98 16.86
N THR A 41 9.67 19.27 16.61
CA THR A 41 11.01 19.87 16.44
C THR A 41 11.83 19.87 17.73
N ASP A 42 11.18 19.96 18.87
CA ASP A 42 11.80 20.06 20.19
C ASP A 42 12.00 18.71 20.87
N SER A 43 11.68 17.61 20.18
CA SER A 43 11.85 16.26 20.68
C SER A 43 13.31 15.89 20.87
N ASP A 44 13.62 15.14 21.93
CA ASP A 44 14.93 14.54 22.15
C ASP A 44 15.16 13.25 21.32
N ILE A 45 14.15 12.83 20.56
CA ILE A 45 14.27 11.82 19.51
C ILE A 45 14.88 12.50 18.28
N PRO A 46 15.96 11.96 17.69
CA PRO A 46 16.57 12.53 16.50
C PRO A 46 15.56 12.76 15.38
N ASN A 47 15.45 14.00 14.90
CA ASN A 47 14.48 14.39 13.90
C ASN A 47 15.04 15.39 12.89
N ILE A 48 14.36 15.54 11.77
CA ILE A 48 14.57 16.57 10.75
C ILE A 48 13.29 17.38 10.67
N ASN A 49 13.32 18.59 11.24
CA ASN A 49 12.14 19.46 11.32
C ASN A 49 10.89 18.76 11.88
N GLY A 50 11.06 17.95 12.91
CA GLY A 50 9.99 17.20 13.56
C GLY A 50 9.73 15.79 12.96
N ILE A 51 10.22 15.50 11.77
CA ILE A 51 10.14 14.14 11.17
C ILE A 51 11.20 13.25 11.81
N ARG A 52 10.78 12.12 12.33
CA ARG A 52 11.65 11.14 12.99
C ARG A 52 12.71 10.60 12.02
N LYS A 53 13.98 10.78 12.36
CA LYS A 53 15.11 10.56 11.44
C LYS A 53 15.31 9.08 11.09
N ASP A 54 15.24 8.18 12.08
CA ASP A 54 15.40 6.74 11.87
C ASP A 54 14.31 6.17 10.96
N VAL A 55 13.06 6.59 11.16
CA VAL A 55 11.91 6.22 10.30
C VAL A 55 12.10 6.76 8.89
N LEU A 56 12.48 8.03 8.75
CA LEU A 56 12.74 8.64 7.44
C LEU A 56 13.83 7.89 6.67
N GLU A 57 14.94 7.55 7.33
CA GLU A 57 16.05 6.81 6.71
C GLU A 57 15.63 5.40 6.27
N ALA A 58 14.83 4.71 7.09
CA ALA A 58 14.29 3.40 6.75
C ALA A 58 13.34 3.48 5.53
N LEU A 59 12.44 4.47 5.50
CA LEU A 59 11.50 4.66 4.39
C LEU A 59 12.20 5.06 3.08
N LYS A 60 13.27 5.85 3.16
CA LYS A 60 14.12 6.16 1.98
C LYS A 60 14.71 4.91 1.35
N GLN A 61 15.15 3.93 2.15
CA GLN A 61 15.69 2.68 1.64
C GLN A 61 14.66 1.86 0.85
N LEU A 62 13.37 2.00 1.12
CA LEU A 62 12.29 1.35 0.38
C LEU A 62 12.06 1.97 -1.00
N HIS A 63 12.56 3.18 -1.26
CA HIS A 63 12.25 3.97 -2.46
C HIS A 63 10.74 4.10 -2.64
N ILE A 64 10.06 4.57 -1.58
CA ILE A 64 8.60 4.73 -1.60
C ILE A 64 8.18 5.61 -2.78
N PRO A 65 7.33 5.14 -3.70
CA PRO A 65 6.97 5.92 -4.89
C PRO A 65 5.84 6.92 -4.62
N VAL A 66 4.94 6.59 -3.70
CA VAL A 66 3.76 7.40 -3.37
C VAL A 66 3.35 7.16 -1.92
N LEU A 67 2.97 8.23 -1.24
CA LEU A 67 2.46 8.20 0.14
C LEU A 67 1.07 8.83 0.21
N ARG A 68 0.07 8.07 0.66
CA ARG A 68 -1.33 8.49 0.84
C ARG A 68 -1.54 9.05 2.25
N TRP A 69 -2.24 10.20 2.36
CA TRP A 69 -2.55 10.93 3.60
C TRP A 69 -3.78 11.84 3.37
N PRO A 70 -4.55 12.36 4.35
CA PRO A 70 -4.41 12.25 5.81
C PRO A 70 -5.10 11.02 6.41
N GLY A 71 -5.76 10.24 5.60
CA GLY A 71 -6.50 9.08 6.04
C GLY A 71 -7.11 8.34 4.86
N GLY A 72 -7.71 7.32 5.19
CA GLY A 72 -8.84 6.53 5.40
C GLY A 72 -10.04 7.30 5.99
N CYS A 73 -10.67 6.70 6.96
CA CYS A 73 -11.85 7.29 7.60
C CYS A 73 -11.60 8.71 8.14
N PHE A 74 -10.40 9.01 8.60
CA PHE A 74 -10.06 10.35 9.07
C PHE A 74 -10.13 11.40 7.96
N ALA A 75 -9.90 11.06 6.69
CA ALA A 75 -9.96 12.02 5.58
C ALA A 75 -11.32 12.70 5.46
N ASP A 76 -12.42 11.97 5.73
CA ASP A 76 -13.78 12.48 5.65
C ASP A 76 -14.28 13.23 6.89
N GLU A 77 -13.40 13.38 7.90
CA GLU A 77 -13.57 14.29 9.06
C GLU A 77 -12.55 15.44 9.04
N TYR A 78 -11.50 15.35 8.22
CA TYR A 78 -10.38 16.30 8.24
C TYR A 78 -10.71 17.60 7.56
N HIS A 79 -10.60 18.70 8.32
CA HIS A 79 -10.68 20.07 7.82
C HIS A 79 -9.26 20.62 7.70
N TRP A 80 -8.70 20.61 6.50
CA TRP A 80 -7.29 20.88 6.22
C TRP A 80 -6.76 22.22 6.75
N ALA A 81 -7.64 23.26 6.74
CA ALA A 81 -7.31 24.58 7.25
C ALA A 81 -6.98 24.59 8.75
N ASN A 82 -7.45 23.60 9.51
CA ASN A 82 -7.07 23.45 10.92
C ASN A 82 -5.63 22.98 11.11
N GLY A 83 -5.01 22.39 10.09
CA GLY A 83 -3.64 21.90 10.10
C GLY A 83 -2.60 22.86 9.50
N VAL A 84 -2.95 24.12 9.25
CA VAL A 84 -2.05 25.14 8.71
C VAL A 84 -2.17 26.44 9.47
N GLY A 85 -1.08 27.25 9.53
CA GLY A 85 -1.06 28.52 10.25
C GLY A 85 -1.37 28.36 11.76
N ASP A 86 -2.36 29.07 12.25
CA ASP A 86 -2.88 28.94 13.62
C ASP A 86 -3.67 27.65 13.74
N ARG A 87 -2.97 26.58 14.12
CA ARG A 87 -3.52 25.22 14.16
C ARG A 87 -4.62 25.07 15.20
N LYS A 88 -5.64 24.30 14.88
CA LYS A 88 -6.77 24.05 15.75
C LYS A 88 -6.90 22.56 16.04
N THR A 89 -7.03 22.22 17.28
CA THR A 89 -7.33 20.84 17.69
C THR A 89 -8.71 20.41 17.23
N MET A 90 -8.86 19.12 16.97
CA MET A 90 -10.14 18.50 16.68
C MET A 90 -10.29 17.16 17.39
N LEU A 91 -11.50 16.64 17.47
CA LEU A 91 -11.74 15.29 17.96
C LEU A 91 -11.59 14.30 16.78
N ASN A 92 -10.71 13.31 16.97
CA ASN A 92 -10.64 12.16 16.07
C ASN A 92 -11.67 11.12 16.51
N THR A 93 -12.86 11.12 15.90
CA THR A 93 -13.99 10.32 16.36
C THR A 93 -13.87 8.86 15.94
N HIS A 94 -13.27 8.59 14.78
CA HIS A 94 -13.12 7.22 14.28
C HIS A 94 -12.03 6.45 15.02
N TRP A 95 -10.92 7.11 15.34
CA TRP A 95 -9.75 6.40 15.84
C TRP A 95 -9.43 6.76 17.29
N GLY A 96 -10.00 5.97 18.21
CA GLY A 96 -9.71 6.04 19.64
C GLY A 96 -10.37 7.19 20.41
N GLY A 97 -11.12 8.06 19.78
CA GLY A 97 -11.78 9.21 20.43
C GLY A 97 -10.78 10.19 21.04
N THR A 98 -9.62 10.38 20.40
CA THR A 98 -8.52 11.21 20.91
C THR A 98 -8.54 12.61 20.34
N ILE A 99 -7.82 13.53 20.99
CA ILE A 99 -7.63 14.87 20.48
C ILE A 99 -6.52 14.85 19.42
N GLU A 100 -6.87 15.25 18.22
CA GLU A 100 -5.91 15.53 17.13
C GLU A 100 -5.37 16.94 17.29
N SER A 101 -4.05 17.06 17.43
CA SER A 101 -3.39 18.36 17.63
C SER A 101 -3.24 19.18 16.36
N ASN A 102 -3.28 18.52 15.20
CA ASN A 102 -2.99 19.10 13.89
C ASN A 102 -1.59 19.73 13.75
N GLU A 103 -0.62 19.31 14.59
CA GLU A 103 0.78 19.72 14.43
C GLU A 103 1.41 19.17 13.15
N PHE A 104 0.91 18.03 12.67
CA PHE A 104 1.26 17.47 11.37
C PHE A 104 0.10 17.73 10.40
N GLY A 105 0.28 18.70 9.52
CA GLY A 105 -0.71 19.09 8.51
C GLY A 105 -0.12 19.07 7.09
N THR A 106 -0.68 19.88 6.21
CA THR A 106 -0.28 19.94 4.79
C THR A 106 1.22 20.21 4.61
N HIS A 107 1.78 21.19 5.32
CA HIS A 107 3.20 21.53 5.21
C HIS A 107 4.12 20.39 5.62
N GLU A 108 3.84 19.75 6.73
CA GLU A 108 4.65 18.65 7.26
C GLU A 108 4.54 17.41 6.35
N PHE A 109 3.35 17.12 5.85
CA PHE A 109 3.15 16.02 4.90
C PHE A 109 3.90 16.25 3.58
N MET A 110 3.76 17.43 3.00
CA MET A 110 4.47 17.76 1.75
C MET A 110 5.99 17.79 1.95
N MET A 111 6.47 18.28 3.08
CA MET A 111 7.89 18.20 3.46
C MET A 111 8.36 16.74 3.59
N LEU A 112 7.55 15.87 4.19
CA LEU A 112 7.86 14.42 4.27
C LEU A 112 7.99 13.81 2.88
N CYS A 113 7.06 14.11 1.97
CA CYS A 113 7.13 13.62 0.60
C CYS A 113 8.36 14.15 -0.15
N GLU A 114 8.73 15.42 0.03
CA GLU A 114 9.96 16.01 -0.53
C GLU A 114 11.21 15.32 0.03
N LEU A 115 11.25 15.06 1.34
CA LEU A 115 12.37 14.34 1.98
C LEU A 115 12.48 12.88 1.51
N LEU A 116 11.37 12.22 1.25
CA LEU A 116 11.30 10.84 0.74
C LEU A 116 11.48 10.74 -0.78
N GLU A 117 11.40 11.87 -1.50
CA GLU A 117 11.39 11.93 -2.96
C GLU A 117 10.23 11.11 -3.57
N CYS A 118 9.06 11.12 -2.90
CA CYS A 118 7.87 10.39 -3.32
C CYS A 118 6.73 11.34 -3.73
N GLU A 119 5.79 10.81 -4.53
CA GLU A 119 4.61 11.56 -4.92
C GLU A 119 3.61 11.65 -3.74
N PRO A 120 3.06 12.84 -3.46
CA PRO A 120 1.95 12.96 -2.52
C PRO A 120 0.65 12.43 -3.13
N TYR A 121 -0.10 11.65 -2.35
CA TYR A 121 -1.47 11.28 -2.63
C TYR A 121 -2.35 11.77 -1.48
N ILE A 122 -3.14 12.82 -1.74
CA ILE A 122 -4.00 13.44 -0.74
C ILE A 122 -5.44 12.98 -0.93
N CYS A 123 -6.08 12.55 0.17
CA CYS A 123 -7.51 12.24 0.22
C CYS A 123 -8.31 13.45 0.69
N GLY A 124 -9.22 13.92 -0.16
CA GLY A 124 -10.12 15.05 0.15
C GLY A 124 -11.37 14.60 0.89
N ASN A 125 -11.93 15.50 1.69
CA ASN A 125 -13.10 15.29 2.51
C ASN A 125 -14.41 15.47 1.72
N VAL A 126 -15.08 14.36 1.40
CA VAL A 126 -16.43 14.37 0.80
C VAL A 126 -17.51 14.11 1.86
N GLY A 127 -17.15 13.52 3.00
CA GLY A 127 -18.06 13.17 4.09
C GLY A 127 -18.62 14.40 4.81
N SER A 128 -17.80 15.13 5.53
CA SER A 128 -18.19 16.33 6.30
C SER A 128 -17.77 17.64 5.64
N GLY A 129 -16.87 17.58 4.63
CA GLY A 129 -16.34 18.76 3.94
C GLY A 129 -17.26 19.34 2.89
N THR A 130 -16.83 20.47 2.33
CA THR A 130 -17.55 21.18 1.27
C THR A 130 -16.73 21.21 -0.02
N VAL A 131 -17.40 21.40 -1.16
CA VAL A 131 -16.76 21.61 -2.47
C VAL A 131 -15.79 22.79 -2.42
N GLN A 132 -16.18 23.88 -1.74
CA GLN A 132 -15.34 25.05 -1.59
C GLN A 132 -14.06 24.74 -0.82
N GLU A 133 -14.18 24.07 0.32
CA GLU A 133 -13.03 23.67 1.14
C GLU A 133 -12.04 22.81 0.36
N MET A 134 -12.53 21.84 -0.43
CA MET A 134 -11.67 21.01 -1.27
C MET A 134 -10.99 21.82 -2.38
N ALA A 135 -11.73 22.71 -3.03
CA ALA A 135 -11.18 23.58 -4.08
C ALA A 135 -10.11 24.53 -3.53
N GLU A 136 -10.35 25.12 -2.36
CA GLU A 136 -9.41 26.01 -1.67
C GLU A 136 -8.14 25.27 -1.23
N TRP A 137 -8.25 24.00 -0.84
CA TRP A 137 -7.06 23.19 -0.50
C TRP A 137 -6.18 22.94 -1.73
N ILE A 138 -6.78 22.59 -2.87
CA ILE A 138 -6.04 22.42 -4.14
C ILE A 138 -5.38 23.74 -4.56
N GLU A 139 -6.10 24.86 -4.48
CA GLU A 139 -5.59 26.20 -4.79
C GLU A 139 -4.43 26.58 -3.85
N TYR A 140 -4.60 26.38 -2.55
CA TYR A 140 -3.57 26.61 -1.54
C TYR A 140 -2.26 25.89 -1.88
N MET A 141 -2.36 24.63 -2.29
CA MET A 141 -1.18 23.82 -2.57
C MET A 141 -0.54 24.12 -3.92
N THR A 142 -1.33 24.36 -4.97
CA THR A 142 -0.83 24.26 -6.35
C THR A 142 -0.90 25.54 -7.16
N PHE A 143 -1.60 26.60 -6.68
CA PHE A 143 -1.68 27.86 -7.40
C PHE A 143 -0.48 28.77 -7.09
N GLU A 144 0.07 29.42 -8.11
CA GLU A 144 1.31 30.21 -7.97
C GLU A 144 1.14 31.41 -7.04
N GLU A 145 0.36 32.42 -7.45
CA GLU A 145 0.27 33.68 -6.72
C GLU A 145 -0.96 34.51 -7.06
N GLY A 146 -1.25 35.50 -6.22
CA GLY A 146 -2.24 36.52 -6.48
C GLY A 146 -3.67 36.16 -6.05
N THR A 147 -3.83 35.11 -5.24
CA THR A 147 -5.12 34.76 -4.62
C THR A 147 -4.98 34.66 -3.10
N PRO A 148 -6.11 34.77 -2.37
CA PRO A 148 -6.07 34.64 -0.91
C PRO A 148 -5.44 33.31 -0.43
N MET A 149 -5.63 32.20 -1.17
CA MET A 149 -5.08 30.88 -0.80
C MET A 149 -3.57 30.83 -1.05
N SER A 150 -3.09 31.31 -2.19
CA SER A 150 -1.65 31.37 -2.48
C SER A 150 -0.93 32.33 -1.52
N ASP A 151 -1.54 33.48 -1.19
CA ASP A 151 -0.99 34.42 -0.22
C ASP A 151 -0.95 33.82 1.18
N TRP A 152 -1.96 33.06 1.58
CA TRP A 152 -1.98 32.36 2.87
C TRP A 152 -0.92 31.27 2.96
N ARG A 153 -0.69 30.50 1.87
CA ARG A 153 0.44 29.56 1.79
C ARG A 153 1.78 30.27 2.05
N LYS A 154 2.01 31.43 1.39
CA LYS A 154 3.22 32.24 1.56
C LYS A 154 3.37 32.77 2.99
N GLN A 155 2.29 33.26 3.59
CA GLN A 155 2.28 33.68 5.00
C GLN A 155 2.64 32.52 5.96
N ASN A 156 2.27 31.30 5.61
CA ASN A 156 2.61 30.09 6.36
C ASN A 156 4.01 29.54 6.03
N GLY A 157 4.85 30.30 5.31
CA GLY A 157 6.27 30.00 5.09
C GLY A 157 6.60 29.19 3.83
N ARG A 158 5.62 28.99 2.93
CA ARG A 158 5.90 28.32 1.65
C ARG A 158 5.64 29.25 0.47
N GLU A 159 6.73 29.75 -0.12
CA GLU A 159 6.66 30.68 -1.25
C GLU A 159 6.14 29.99 -2.51
N GLU A 160 6.82 28.92 -2.94
CA GLU A 160 6.49 28.19 -4.18
C GLU A 160 5.35 27.20 -3.98
N PRO A 161 4.49 26.97 -4.98
CA PRO A 161 3.49 25.91 -4.94
C PRO A 161 4.16 24.54 -4.90
N TRP A 162 3.44 23.56 -4.36
CA TRP A 162 3.85 22.16 -4.46
C TRP A 162 3.37 21.53 -5.76
N LYS A 163 3.97 20.40 -6.11
CA LYS A 163 3.45 19.48 -7.10
C LYS A 163 2.57 18.44 -6.40
N LEU A 164 1.32 18.34 -6.82
CA LEU A 164 0.34 17.38 -6.32
C LEU A 164 -0.16 16.55 -7.50
N LYS A 165 0.26 15.29 -7.55
CA LYS A 165 -0.08 14.40 -8.66
C LYS A 165 -1.36 13.62 -8.41
N TYR A 166 -1.55 13.05 -7.22
CA TYR A 166 -2.67 12.19 -6.92
C TYR A 166 -3.60 12.83 -5.90
N PHE A 167 -4.91 12.81 -6.22
CA PHE A 167 -5.93 13.32 -5.32
C PHE A 167 -7.16 12.41 -5.29
N GLY A 168 -7.46 11.88 -4.10
CA GLY A 168 -8.66 11.10 -3.83
C GLY A 168 -9.84 12.00 -3.49
N VAL A 169 -10.95 11.80 -4.18
CA VAL A 169 -12.19 12.54 -3.93
C VAL A 169 -13.09 11.70 -3.05
N GLY A 170 -12.85 11.76 -1.74
CA GLY A 170 -13.49 10.95 -0.72
C GLY A 170 -12.75 9.66 -0.39
N ASN A 171 -13.22 8.96 0.64
CA ASN A 171 -12.74 7.67 1.13
C ASN A 171 -13.90 6.87 1.72
N GLU A 172 -14.03 5.59 1.35
CA GLU A 172 -15.02 4.68 1.96
C GLU A 172 -16.41 5.31 2.16
N ASN A 173 -16.90 6.02 1.17
CA ASN A 173 -18.13 6.79 1.30
C ASN A 173 -19.39 5.91 1.47
N TRP A 174 -19.26 4.61 1.19
CA TRP A 174 -20.23 3.56 1.54
C TRP A 174 -20.30 3.27 3.06
N GLY A 175 -19.27 3.63 3.81
CA GLY A 175 -19.11 3.39 5.25
C GLY A 175 -18.76 4.67 6.01
N CYS A 176 -17.59 4.70 6.63
CA CYS A 176 -17.15 5.81 7.49
C CYS A 176 -17.15 7.18 6.80
N GLY A 177 -16.99 7.21 5.49
CA GLY A 177 -17.04 8.44 4.69
C GLY A 177 -18.46 8.95 4.38
N GLY A 178 -19.51 8.46 5.04
CA GLY A 178 -20.84 9.05 4.95
C GLY A 178 -22.01 8.08 4.78
N ASN A 179 -21.80 6.75 4.81
CA ASN A 179 -22.85 5.74 4.62
C ASN A 179 -23.72 5.96 3.37
N MET A 180 -23.09 6.30 2.27
CA MET A 180 -23.76 6.69 1.02
C MET A 180 -24.14 5.47 0.18
N HIS A 181 -25.22 5.61 -0.61
CA HIS A 181 -25.47 4.72 -1.74
C HIS A 181 -24.56 5.08 -2.92
N PRO A 182 -24.20 4.13 -3.79
CA PRO A 182 -23.27 4.37 -4.89
C PRO A 182 -23.76 5.45 -5.86
N GLU A 183 -25.07 5.56 -6.11
CA GLU A 183 -25.66 6.60 -6.96
C GLU A 183 -25.45 8.00 -6.39
N TYR A 184 -25.64 8.15 -5.08
CA TYR A 184 -25.46 9.42 -4.40
C TYR A 184 -24.01 9.84 -4.39
N TYR A 185 -23.10 8.92 -4.03
CA TYR A 185 -21.67 9.20 -4.09
C TYR A 185 -21.20 9.53 -5.51
N ALA A 186 -21.68 8.81 -6.52
CA ALA A 186 -21.33 9.09 -7.92
C ALA A 186 -21.73 10.52 -8.32
N ASP A 187 -22.88 11.02 -7.89
CA ASP A 187 -23.33 12.38 -8.15
C ASP A 187 -22.52 13.40 -7.36
N LEU A 188 -22.16 13.12 -6.10
CA LEU A 188 -21.23 13.93 -5.31
C LEU A 188 -19.83 13.96 -5.94
N TYR A 189 -19.28 12.80 -6.31
CA TYR A 189 -17.98 12.71 -6.99
C TYR A 189 -17.95 13.62 -8.23
N ARG A 190 -18.97 13.52 -9.10
CA ARG A 190 -19.10 14.37 -10.30
C ARG A 190 -19.04 15.85 -9.96
N ARG A 191 -19.70 16.25 -8.87
CA ARG A 191 -19.72 17.64 -8.40
C ARG A 191 -18.37 18.06 -7.82
N PHE A 192 -17.79 17.29 -6.89
CA PHE A 192 -16.54 17.64 -6.22
C PHE A 192 -15.36 17.66 -7.19
N GLN A 193 -15.20 16.62 -8.04
CA GLN A 193 -14.09 16.54 -8.98
C GLN A 193 -14.06 17.68 -10.00
N THR A 194 -15.21 18.30 -10.29
CA THR A 194 -15.30 19.46 -11.18
C THR A 194 -14.48 20.64 -10.67
N TYR A 195 -14.33 20.76 -9.36
CA TYR A 195 -13.61 21.85 -8.70
C TYR A 195 -12.19 21.45 -8.26
N VAL A 196 -11.81 20.19 -8.42
CA VAL A 196 -10.41 19.76 -8.37
C VAL A 196 -9.77 20.12 -9.70
N ARG A 197 -9.15 21.29 -9.77
CA ARG A 197 -8.64 21.89 -11.00
C ARG A 197 -7.12 21.81 -11.09
N ASN A 198 -6.64 21.77 -12.32
CA ASN A 198 -5.22 21.88 -12.60
C ASN A 198 -4.83 23.36 -12.61
N TYR A 199 -3.90 23.74 -11.74
CA TYR A 199 -3.37 25.09 -11.65
C TYR A 199 -1.87 25.09 -11.97
N SER A 200 -1.36 26.19 -12.52
CA SER A 200 0.07 26.46 -12.70
C SER A 200 0.84 25.30 -13.39
N GLY A 201 0.19 24.64 -14.35
CA GLY A 201 0.75 23.48 -15.06
C GLY A 201 0.84 22.20 -14.23
N ASN A 202 0.24 22.15 -13.04
CA ASN A 202 0.13 20.97 -12.22
C ASN A 202 -1.08 20.13 -12.67
N GLU A 203 -0.85 18.91 -13.15
CA GLU A 203 -1.90 17.98 -13.57
C GLU A 203 -2.19 16.99 -12.44
N ILE A 204 -3.46 16.87 -12.07
CA ILE A 204 -3.93 16.02 -10.98
C ILE A 204 -4.60 14.78 -11.55
N TYR A 205 -4.11 13.61 -11.13
CA TYR A 205 -4.73 12.31 -11.33
C TYR A 205 -5.82 12.12 -10.27
N LYS A 206 -7.09 12.10 -10.71
CA LYS A 206 -8.27 12.08 -9.82
C LYS A 206 -8.71 10.65 -9.56
N ILE A 207 -8.78 10.30 -8.28
CA ILE A 207 -9.17 8.96 -7.83
C ILE A 207 -10.54 9.05 -7.17
N ALA A 208 -11.50 8.28 -7.67
CA ALA A 208 -12.82 8.14 -7.06
C ALA A 208 -12.79 7.11 -5.93
N GLY A 209 -13.52 7.35 -4.85
CA GLY A 209 -13.75 6.37 -3.78
C GLY A 209 -14.47 5.14 -4.34
N GLY A 210 -13.84 4.00 -4.25
CA GLY A 210 -14.30 2.76 -4.85
C GLY A 210 -14.91 1.78 -3.86
N ALA A 211 -15.03 0.53 -4.29
CA ALA A 211 -15.74 -0.52 -3.61
C ALA A 211 -15.00 -1.05 -2.36
N ASN A 212 -15.78 -1.59 -1.43
CA ASN A 212 -15.30 -2.47 -0.38
C ASN A 212 -15.43 -3.92 -0.87
N VAL A 213 -14.31 -4.64 -0.90
CA VAL A 213 -14.26 -6.07 -1.24
C VAL A 213 -15.04 -6.38 -2.51
N ASP A 214 -16.16 -7.08 -2.42
CA ASP A 214 -17.00 -7.58 -3.51
C ASP A 214 -18.27 -6.76 -3.76
N ASP A 215 -18.29 -5.49 -3.36
CA ASP A 215 -19.38 -4.59 -3.76
C ASP A 215 -19.23 -4.21 -5.26
N PHE A 216 -19.50 -5.17 -6.10
CA PHE A 216 -19.44 -5.00 -7.55
C PHE A 216 -20.45 -3.98 -8.08
N ASN A 217 -21.59 -3.79 -7.37
CA ASN A 217 -22.58 -2.78 -7.71
C ASN A 217 -22.01 -1.37 -7.56
N TRP A 218 -21.20 -1.11 -6.53
CA TRP A 218 -20.52 0.18 -6.36
C TRP A 218 -19.66 0.50 -7.58
N THR A 219 -18.84 -0.45 -8.01
CA THR A 219 -17.99 -0.28 -9.21
C THR A 219 -18.80 -0.06 -10.47
N ASP A 220 -19.87 -0.84 -10.70
CA ASP A 220 -20.73 -0.70 -11.89
C ASP A 220 -21.37 0.68 -11.97
N VAL A 221 -21.93 1.17 -10.86
CA VAL A 221 -22.59 2.48 -10.79
C VAL A 221 -21.60 3.61 -11.03
N LEU A 222 -20.44 3.57 -10.38
CA LEU A 222 -19.41 4.60 -10.52
C LEU A 222 -18.88 4.66 -11.94
N MET A 223 -18.52 3.53 -12.52
CA MET A 223 -18.02 3.45 -13.89
C MET A 223 -19.06 3.93 -14.89
N LYS A 224 -20.32 3.53 -14.73
CA LYS A 224 -21.41 3.95 -15.59
C LYS A 224 -21.63 5.47 -15.56
N LYS A 225 -21.58 6.07 -14.38
CA LYS A 225 -21.93 7.49 -14.19
C LYS A 225 -20.76 8.46 -14.35
N ALA A 226 -19.53 8.02 -14.07
CA ALA A 226 -18.41 8.94 -13.87
C ALA A 226 -17.07 8.48 -14.49
N ALA A 227 -16.97 7.36 -15.22
CA ALA A 227 -15.70 6.89 -15.79
C ALA A 227 -14.95 7.94 -16.61
N GLY A 228 -15.65 8.80 -17.34
CA GLY A 228 -15.05 9.90 -18.12
C GLY A 228 -14.51 11.08 -17.29
N LEU A 229 -14.71 11.07 -15.98
CA LEU A 229 -14.34 12.16 -15.06
C LEU A 229 -13.31 11.73 -14.02
N MET A 230 -12.86 10.48 -14.06
CA MET A 230 -11.84 9.94 -13.14
C MET A 230 -10.68 9.33 -13.93
N ASP A 231 -9.53 9.29 -13.28
CA ASP A 231 -8.32 8.61 -13.78
C ASP A 231 -8.07 7.29 -13.04
N GLY A 232 -8.57 7.18 -11.81
CA GLY A 232 -8.50 5.97 -11.00
C GLY A 232 -9.78 5.72 -10.22
N LEU A 233 -10.04 4.43 -9.94
CA LEU A 233 -11.11 3.96 -9.07
C LEU A 233 -10.51 3.10 -7.95
N SER A 234 -10.80 3.46 -6.71
CA SER A 234 -10.28 2.79 -5.51
C SER A 234 -10.89 1.40 -5.32
N LEU A 235 -10.15 0.51 -4.66
CA LEU A 235 -10.62 -0.77 -4.14
C LEU A 235 -9.93 -1.05 -2.81
N HIS A 236 -10.70 -1.37 -1.77
CA HIS A 236 -10.17 -1.75 -0.47
C HIS A 236 -10.36 -3.24 -0.20
N TYR A 237 -9.30 -3.88 0.27
CA TYR A 237 -9.33 -5.28 0.68
C TYR A 237 -8.35 -5.57 1.82
N TYR A 238 -8.88 -6.00 2.97
CA TYR A 238 -8.07 -6.49 4.09
C TYR A 238 -8.15 -8.00 4.21
N THR A 239 -7.00 -8.63 4.41
CA THR A 239 -6.89 -10.07 4.71
C THR A 239 -7.12 -10.28 6.20
N ILE A 240 -8.26 -10.86 6.55
CA ILE A 240 -8.72 -11.10 7.93
C ILE A 240 -8.97 -12.59 8.09
N PRO A 241 -8.19 -13.33 8.90
CA PRO A 241 -8.42 -14.79 9.07
C PRO A 241 -9.75 -15.09 9.75
N GLY A 242 -10.13 -14.30 10.74
CA GLY A 242 -11.36 -14.43 11.49
C GLY A 242 -12.58 -13.75 10.87
N ASP A 243 -13.43 -13.23 11.73
CA ASP A 243 -14.62 -12.45 11.40
C ASP A 243 -14.40 -10.99 11.82
N PHE A 244 -14.77 -10.06 10.95
CA PHE A 244 -14.51 -8.62 11.17
C PHE A 244 -15.11 -8.10 12.48
N TRP A 245 -16.29 -8.60 12.87
CA TRP A 245 -17.05 -8.11 14.02
C TRP A 245 -16.89 -8.96 15.27
N LYS A 246 -16.59 -10.26 15.12
CA LYS A 246 -16.56 -11.22 16.25
C LYS A 246 -15.16 -11.50 16.75
N GLY A 247 -14.14 -11.13 16.00
CA GLY A 247 -12.74 -11.34 16.31
C GLY A 247 -11.97 -11.67 15.04
N LYS A 248 -10.96 -10.86 14.73
CA LYS A 248 -10.17 -10.97 13.52
C LYS A 248 -9.07 -12.04 13.63
N GLY A 249 -8.74 -12.41 14.86
CA GLY A 249 -7.63 -13.29 15.19
C GLY A 249 -6.40 -12.54 15.69
N SER A 250 -5.51 -13.25 16.39
CA SER A 250 -4.26 -12.67 16.91
C SER A 250 -3.20 -12.49 15.82
N ALA A 251 -2.41 -11.43 15.95
CA ALA A 251 -1.26 -11.20 15.09
C ALA A 251 -0.14 -12.23 15.32
N THR A 252 0.07 -12.70 16.56
CA THR A 252 1.20 -13.54 16.96
C THR A 252 0.82 -14.92 17.51
N GLU A 253 -0.37 -15.04 18.10
CA GLU A 253 -0.86 -16.28 18.69
C GLU A 253 -1.93 -16.89 17.77
N PHE A 254 -1.50 -17.70 16.80
CA PHE A 254 -2.39 -18.29 15.81
C PHE A 254 -2.01 -19.73 15.47
N THR A 255 -2.99 -20.48 15.00
CA THR A 255 -2.89 -21.89 14.63
C THR A 255 -2.56 -22.04 13.14
N GLU A 256 -2.29 -23.28 12.72
CA GLU A 256 -2.15 -23.61 11.30
C GLU A 256 -3.45 -23.40 10.50
N ASP A 257 -4.62 -23.57 11.14
CA ASP A 257 -5.90 -23.23 10.53
C ASP A 257 -5.94 -21.75 10.13
N GLU A 258 -5.56 -20.87 11.05
CA GLU A 258 -5.55 -19.42 10.81
C GLU A 258 -4.45 -19.03 9.81
N TRP A 259 -3.32 -19.74 9.79
CA TRP A 259 -2.31 -19.57 8.75
C TRP A 259 -2.88 -19.90 7.37
N PHE A 260 -3.45 -21.10 7.20
CA PHE A 260 -4.00 -21.55 5.92
C PHE A 260 -5.13 -20.63 5.43
N ILE A 261 -6.05 -20.26 6.34
CA ILE A 261 -7.16 -19.34 6.03
C ILE A 261 -6.62 -17.96 5.63
N THR A 262 -5.57 -17.46 6.29
CA THR A 262 -4.94 -16.19 5.92
C THR A 262 -4.40 -16.26 4.49
N MET A 263 -3.65 -17.32 4.14
CA MET A 263 -3.10 -17.48 2.79
C MET A 263 -4.19 -17.66 1.73
N LYS A 264 -5.25 -18.39 2.06
CA LYS A 264 -6.43 -18.55 1.18
C LYS A 264 -7.13 -17.21 0.92
N LYS A 265 -7.38 -16.44 1.98
CA LYS A 265 -7.99 -15.11 1.86
C LYS A 265 -7.08 -14.11 1.17
N ALA A 266 -5.76 -14.17 1.37
CA ALA A 266 -4.83 -13.33 0.63
C ALA A 266 -4.95 -13.53 -0.90
N LYS A 267 -5.17 -14.74 -1.36
CA LYS A 267 -5.38 -15.04 -2.80
C LYS A 267 -6.71 -14.53 -3.36
N TYR A 268 -7.69 -14.26 -2.51
CA TYR A 268 -9.01 -13.77 -2.96
C TYR A 268 -8.94 -12.41 -3.66
N ILE A 269 -7.91 -11.61 -3.40
CA ILE A 269 -7.72 -10.33 -4.09
C ILE A 269 -7.56 -10.49 -5.61
N ASP A 270 -7.03 -11.62 -6.08
CA ASP A 270 -6.94 -11.93 -7.52
C ASP A 270 -8.32 -11.98 -8.17
N GLU A 271 -9.26 -12.68 -7.54
CA GLU A 271 -10.65 -12.77 -8.01
C GLU A 271 -11.34 -11.39 -7.96
N LEU A 272 -11.09 -10.60 -6.91
CA LEU A 272 -11.64 -9.25 -6.79
C LEU A 272 -11.15 -8.35 -7.93
N ILE A 273 -9.85 -8.33 -8.20
CA ILE A 273 -9.27 -7.53 -9.28
C ILE A 273 -9.85 -7.95 -10.63
N GLN A 274 -9.99 -9.26 -10.91
CA GLN A 274 -10.56 -9.76 -12.15
C GLN A 274 -12.02 -9.34 -12.33
N LYS A 275 -12.84 -9.46 -11.28
CA LYS A 275 -14.27 -9.13 -11.34
C LYS A 275 -14.51 -7.64 -11.46
N HIS A 276 -13.86 -6.81 -10.61
CA HIS A 276 -13.94 -5.36 -10.73
C HIS A 276 -13.38 -4.89 -12.08
N GLY A 277 -12.24 -5.42 -12.52
CA GLY A 277 -11.65 -5.12 -13.82
C GLY A 277 -12.58 -5.44 -14.97
N THR A 278 -13.27 -6.58 -14.94
CA THR A 278 -14.27 -6.96 -15.97
C THR A 278 -15.44 -5.97 -16.03
N ILE A 279 -15.90 -5.47 -14.89
CA ILE A 279 -16.93 -4.42 -14.84
C ILE A 279 -16.38 -3.12 -15.42
N MET A 280 -15.17 -2.74 -15.04
CA MET A 280 -14.51 -1.53 -15.55
C MET A 280 -14.32 -1.60 -17.07
N ASP A 281 -13.92 -2.75 -17.63
CA ASP A 281 -13.70 -2.96 -19.07
C ASP A 281 -15.00 -2.73 -19.89
N ARG A 282 -16.17 -2.94 -19.31
CA ARG A 282 -17.45 -2.65 -19.96
C ARG A 282 -17.64 -1.17 -20.29
N TYR A 283 -17.12 -0.28 -19.45
CA TYR A 283 -17.27 1.17 -19.58
C TYR A 283 -15.99 1.86 -20.06
N ASP A 284 -14.86 1.19 -19.92
CA ASP A 284 -13.51 1.68 -20.23
C ASP A 284 -12.66 0.55 -20.86
N PRO A 285 -13.00 0.13 -22.08
CA PRO A 285 -12.33 -1.00 -22.75
C PRO A 285 -10.86 -0.70 -23.11
N GLU A 286 -10.48 0.58 -23.17
CA GLU A 286 -9.11 1.03 -23.40
C GLU A 286 -8.26 1.01 -22.12
N GLN A 287 -8.85 0.66 -20.97
CA GLN A 287 -8.20 0.58 -19.67
C GLN A 287 -7.51 1.87 -19.24
N ARG A 288 -8.13 3.02 -19.55
CA ARG A 288 -7.65 4.34 -19.16
C ARG A 288 -7.77 4.60 -17.65
N VAL A 289 -8.87 4.15 -17.04
CA VAL A 289 -9.11 4.27 -15.60
C VAL A 289 -8.32 3.20 -14.86
N GLY A 290 -7.34 3.60 -14.05
CA GLY A 290 -6.58 2.66 -13.22
C GLY A 290 -7.43 2.08 -12.07
N LEU A 291 -7.20 0.82 -11.72
CA LEU A 291 -7.66 0.26 -10.45
C LEU A 291 -6.60 0.59 -9.38
N ILE A 292 -7.04 1.25 -8.32
CA ILE A 292 -6.20 1.79 -7.26
C ILE A 292 -6.53 1.03 -5.97
N ILE A 293 -5.64 0.13 -5.53
CA ILE A 293 -5.85 -0.67 -4.33
C ILE A 293 -5.22 0.09 -3.15
N ASP A 294 -5.81 1.22 -2.80
CA ASP A 294 -5.23 2.21 -1.89
C ASP A 294 -5.44 1.91 -0.40
N GLU A 295 -6.09 0.78 -0.09
CA GLU A 295 -6.03 0.13 1.21
C GLU A 295 -5.98 -1.39 1.05
N TRP A 296 -4.89 -2.01 1.51
CA TRP A 296 -4.72 -3.45 1.57
C TRP A 296 -3.75 -3.84 2.69
N GLY A 297 -3.82 -5.08 3.10
CA GLY A 297 -2.94 -5.64 4.13
C GLY A 297 -3.67 -6.61 5.03
N THR A 298 -3.01 -7.06 6.09
CA THR A 298 -3.60 -7.88 7.15
C THR A 298 -4.22 -7.01 8.23
N TRP A 299 -5.35 -7.45 8.76
CA TRP A 299 -6.01 -6.78 9.88
C TRP A 299 -6.37 -7.81 10.95
N PHE A 300 -5.68 -7.73 12.08
CA PHE A 300 -5.92 -8.58 13.25
C PHE A 300 -6.55 -7.80 14.40
N ASP A 301 -6.87 -8.50 15.47
CA ASP A 301 -7.24 -7.84 16.72
C ASP A 301 -6.04 -7.05 17.24
N PRO A 302 -6.24 -5.83 17.79
CA PRO A 302 -5.15 -5.03 18.35
C PRO A 302 -4.40 -5.75 19.47
N GLU A 303 -3.11 -5.45 19.60
CA GLU A 303 -2.29 -6.04 20.66
C GLU A 303 -2.89 -5.76 22.05
N PRO A 304 -2.94 -6.80 22.92
CA PRO A 304 -3.50 -6.65 24.27
C PRO A 304 -2.82 -5.52 25.05
N GLY A 305 -3.62 -4.73 25.77
CA GLY A 305 -3.14 -3.62 26.59
C GLY A 305 -2.92 -2.30 25.82
N THR A 306 -3.15 -2.28 24.52
CA THR A 306 -3.16 -1.06 23.71
C THR A 306 -4.58 -0.49 23.55
N ASN A 307 -4.70 0.78 23.16
CA ASN A 307 -6.01 1.34 22.80
C ASN A 307 -6.52 0.62 21.54
N PRO A 308 -7.67 -0.07 21.59
CA PRO A 308 -8.16 -0.83 20.44
C PRO A 308 -8.48 0.03 19.22
N GLY A 309 -8.82 1.31 19.40
CA GLY A 309 -9.03 2.26 18.30
C GLY A 309 -7.74 2.72 17.62
N PHE A 310 -6.57 2.31 18.12
CA PHE A 310 -5.28 2.64 17.50
C PHE A 310 -4.80 1.59 16.50
N LEU A 311 -5.49 0.47 16.40
CA LEU A 311 -5.22 -0.64 15.48
C LEU A 311 -3.75 -1.08 15.46
N TYR A 312 -3.09 -1.00 16.63
CA TYR A 312 -1.71 -1.45 16.78
C TYR A 312 -1.67 -2.97 16.83
N GLN A 313 -0.98 -3.59 15.89
CA GLN A 313 -0.75 -5.03 15.82
C GLN A 313 0.71 -5.33 15.51
N GLN A 314 1.20 -6.51 15.95
CA GLN A 314 2.47 -7.06 15.51
C GLN A 314 2.37 -7.57 14.07
N ASN A 315 3.54 -7.74 13.45
CA ASN A 315 3.69 -8.28 12.10
C ASN A 315 4.65 -9.45 12.13
N THR A 316 4.23 -10.60 11.60
CA THR A 316 5.02 -11.83 11.57
C THR A 316 5.46 -12.17 10.15
N ILE A 317 6.14 -13.31 9.98
CA ILE A 317 6.46 -13.86 8.64
C ILE A 317 5.18 -14.17 7.86
N ARG A 318 4.03 -14.42 8.50
CA ARG A 318 2.72 -14.58 7.87
C ARG A 318 2.33 -13.33 7.06
N ASP A 319 2.51 -12.16 7.65
CA ASP A 319 2.21 -10.86 7.02
C ASP A 319 3.14 -10.60 5.82
N ALA A 320 4.40 -10.95 5.96
CA ALA A 320 5.38 -10.86 4.87
C ALA A 320 4.97 -11.71 3.67
N LEU A 321 4.47 -12.94 3.91
CA LEU A 321 3.99 -13.82 2.83
C LEU A 321 2.69 -13.33 2.20
N VAL A 322 1.79 -12.72 2.97
CA VAL A 322 0.62 -12.03 2.41
C VAL A 322 1.06 -10.91 1.47
N ALA A 323 1.98 -10.05 1.90
CA ALA A 323 2.49 -8.97 1.07
C ALA A 323 3.17 -9.47 -0.21
N ALA A 324 4.03 -10.50 -0.11
CA ALA A 324 4.71 -11.09 -1.27
C ALA A 324 3.70 -11.71 -2.26
N SER A 325 2.68 -12.41 -1.76
CA SER A 325 1.61 -12.99 -2.58
C SER A 325 0.79 -11.92 -3.29
N HIS A 326 0.45 -10.83 -2.60
CA HIS A 326 -0.27 -9.70 -3.18
C HIS A 326 0.56 -9.02 -4.27
N PHE A 327 1.85 -8.80 -4.07
CA PHE A 327 2.70 -8.25 -5.14
C PHE A 327 2.73 -9.12 -6.38
N HIS A 328 2.83 -10.45 -6.25
CA HIS A 328 2.76 -11.34 -7.41
C HIS A 328 1.43 -11.19 -8.15
N ILE A 329 0.31 -11.05 -7.43
CA ILE A 329 -1.01 -10.83 -8.01
C ILE A 329 -1.08 -9.44 -8.70
N PHE A 330 -0.63 -8.38 -8.04
CA PHE A 330 -0.62 -7.02 -8.62
C PHE A 330 0.23 -6.96 -9.89
N HIS A 331 1.37 -7.66 -9.92
CA HIS A 331 2.20 -7.78 -11.12
C HIS A 331 1.42 -8.41 -12.28
N GLN A 332 0.69 -9.51 -12.03
CA GLN A 332 -0.11 -10.18 -13.06
C GLN A 332 -1.18 -9.27 -13.64
N HIS A 333 -1.72 -8.35 -12.83
CA HIS A 333 -2.74 -7.39 -13.21
C HIS A 333 -2.20 -5.99 -13.55
N CYS A 334 -0.90 -5.85 -13.84
CA CYS A 334 -0.21 -4.56 -14.01
C CYS A 334 -0.81 -3.63 -15.08
N ARG A 335 -1.64 -4.13 -15.98
CA ARG A 335 -2.35 -3.29 -16.96
C ARG A 335 -3.48 -2.48 -16.33
N ARG A 336 -4.19 -3.06 -15.36
CA ARG A 336 -5.34 -2.40 -14.69
C ARG A 336 -4.95 -1.84 -13.33
N VAL A 337 -4.13 -2.56 -12.54
CA VAL A 337 -3.66 -2.11 -11.23
C VAL A 337 -2.52 -1.11 -11.41
N GLN A 338 -2.78 0.16 -11.12
CA GLN A 338 -1.83 1.25 -11.31
C GLN A 338 -1.21 1.77 -10.02
N MET A 339 -1.83 1.48 -8.87
CA MET A 339 -1.34 1.86 -7.55
C MET A 339 -1.88 0.89 -6.50
N ALA A 340 -1.10 0.68 -5.45
CA ALA A 340 -1.55 0.01 -4.23
C ALA A 340 -0.85 0.64 -3.02
N ASN A 341 -1.59 0.90 -1.94
CA ASN A 341 -1.04 1.54 -0.74
C ASN A 341 -1.25 0.62 0.46
N ILE A 342 -0.15 0.07 0.98
CA ILE A 342 -0.21 -0.80 2.16
C ILE A 342 -0.73 -0.04 3.38
N ALA A 343 -1.62 -0.63 4.12
CA ALA A 343 -2.13 -0.11 5.38
C ALA A 343 -1.44 -0.78 6.58
N GLN A 344 -0.56 -0.05 7.32
CA GLN A 344 -0.12 1.32 7.06
C GLN A 344 1.40 1.42 7.21
N THR A 345 1.95 2.63 7.12
CA THR A 345 3.41 2.82 7.09
C THR A 345 4.08 2.53 8.43
N VAL A 346 3.54 3.08 9.54
CA VAL A 346 4.14 3.00 10.89
C VAL A 346 3.07 2.70 11.93
N ASN A 347 3.34 1.77 12.84
CA ASN A 347 2.56 1.45 14.06
C ASN A 347 1.09 1.04 13.88
N VAL A 348 0.58 0.95 12.70
CA VAL A 348 -0.84 0.70 12.44
C VAL A 348 -0.99 -0.45 11.46
N LEU A 349 -1.85 -1.42 11.79
CA LEU A 349 -2.17 -2.58 10.95
C LEU A 349 -0.91 -3.31 10.45
N GLN A 350 -0.80 -3.63 9.16
CA GLN A 350 0.38 -4.25 8.57
C GLN A 350 1.49 -3.21 8.34
N ALA A 351 2.10 -2.74 9.44
CA ALA A 351 3.09 -1.67 9.38
C ALA A 351 4.46 -2.15 8.89
N MET A 352 5.16 -1.24 8.20
CA MET A 352 6.57 -1.43 7.84
C MET A 352 7.47 -1.33 9.05
N ILE A 353 7.15 -0.42 9.96
CA ILE A 353 7.98 0.02 11.08
C ILE A 353 7.13 0.08 12.34
N LEU A 354 7.68 -0.42 13.45
CA LEU A 354 7.12 -0.20 14.77
C LEU A 354 8.06 0.69 15.59
N THR A 355 7.50 1.59 16.40
CA THR A 355 8.25 2.50 17.26
C THR A 355 7.78 2.44 18.71
N GLU A 356 8.70 2.65 19.63
CA GLU A 356 8.43 2.77 21.05
C GLU A 356 9.46 3.70 21.70
N GLY A 357 9.05 4.89 22.08
CA GLY A 357 9.98 5.93 22.54
C GLY A 357 11.09 6.18 21.50
N LYS A 358 12.34 6.02 21.91
CA LYS A 358 13.52 6.17 21.02
C LYS A 358 13.82 4.94 20.18
N ARG A 359 13.16 3.81 20.43
CA ARG A 359 13.39 2.55 19.72
C ARG A 359 12.57 2.45 18.45
N MET A 360 13.13 1.83 17.44
CA MET A 360 12.48 1.50 16.18
C MET A 360 12.87 0.07 15.79
N LEU A 361 11.95 -0.65 15.16
CA LEU A 361 12.23 -1.92 14.51
C LEU A 361 11.58 -2.00 13.12
N LEU A 362 12.18 -2.80 12.25
CA LEU A 362 11.66 -3.13 10.93
C LEU A 362 10.88 -4.43 11.02
N THR A 363 9.68 -4.46 10.46
CA THR A 363 8.85 -5.68 10.45
C THR A 363 9.27 -6.62 9.30
N PRO A 364 8.87 -7.90 9.33
CA PRO A 364 9.07 -8.79 8.17
C PRO A 364 8.46 -8.25 6.87
N THR A 365 7.36 -7.52 6.95
CA THR A 365 6.72 -6.85 5.78
C THR A 365 7.64 -5.80 5.16
N TYR A 366 8.35 -5.00 5.98
CA TYR A 366 9.36 -4.06 5.48
C TYR A 366 10.39 -4.75 4.58
N HIS A 367 10.86 -5.90 5.02
CA HIS A 367 11.88 -6.64 4.27
C HIS A 367 11.35 -7.14 2.92
N VAL A 368 10.09 -7.53 2.83
CA VAL A 368 9.46 -7.88 1.54
C VAL A 368 9.44 -6.68 0.61
N PHE A 369 8.99 -5.51 1.06
CA PHE A 369 9.01 -4.30 0.24
C PHE A 369 10.43 -3.97 -0.25
N ASN A 370 11.43 -4.06 0.64
CA ASN A 370 12.82 -3.81 0.28
C ASN A 370 13.38 -4.82 -0.73
N MET A 371 13.01 -6.10 -0.64
CA MET A 371 13.41 -7.14 -1.60
C MET A 371 12.69 -6.97 -2.95
N PHE A 372 11.40 -6.60 -2.94
CA PHE A 372 10.56 -6.52 -4.13
C PHE A 372 10.68 -5.20 -4.90
N LYS A 373 11.28 -4.15 -4.34
CA LYS A 373 11.46 -2.84 -5.02
C LYS A 373 12.19 -2.92 -6.36
N VAL A 374 12.93 -4.01 -6.59
CA VAL A 374 13.60 -4.30 -7.88
C VAL A 374 12.63 -4.47 -9.05
N HIS A 375 11.34 -4.63 -8.78
CA HIS A 375 10.30 -4.74 -9.80
C HIS A 375 9.65 -3.38 -10.15
N GLN A 376 9.98 -2.30 -9.45
CA GLN A 376 9.42 -0.97 -9.71
C GLN A 376 9.77 -0.51 -11.13
N ASP A 377 8.75 -0.12 -11.90
CA ASP A 377 8.83 0.33 -13.30
C ASP A 377 9.49 -0.68 -14.26
N ALA A 378 9.66 -1.93 -13.82
CA ALA A 378 10.25 -2.99 -14.64
C ALA A 378 9.21 -3.63 -15.58
N SER A 379 9.69 -4.20 -16.66
CA SER A 379 8.88 -4.97 -17.59
C SER A 379 8.53 -6.33 -17.02
N LEU A 380 7.22 -6.61 -16.80
CA LEU A 380 6.76 -7.93 -16.37
C LEU A 380 7.01 -8.97 -17.46
N LEU A 381 7.70 -10.04 -17.12
CA LEU A 381 7.97 -11.15 -18.03
C LEU A 381 6.87 -12.21 -17.98
N ALA A 382 6.58 -12.82 -19.13
CA ALA A 382 5.64 -13.94 -19.19
C ALA A 382 6.19 -15.12 -18.36
N THR A 383 5.45 -15.48 -17.33
CA THR A 383 5.82 -16.54 -16.38
C THR A 383 4.66 -17.52 -16.23
N GLU A 384 4.94 -18.80 -16.43
CA GLU A 384 4.02 -19.91 -16.19
C GLU A 384 4.58 -20.77 -15.07
N THR A 385 3.78 -21.03 -14.05
CA THR A 385 4.21 -21.79 -12.86
C THR A 385 3.31 -23.02 -12.69
N MET A 386 3.93 -24.18 -12.54
CA MET A 386 3.31 -25.41 -12.08
C MET A 386 3.80 -25.64 -10.64
N SER A 387 2.90 -25.54 -9.68
CA SER A 387 3.15 -25.74 -8.26
C SER A 387 2.52 -27.02 -7.78
N ALA A 388 3.20 -27.76 -6.89
CA ALA A 388 2.52 -28.71 -6.00
C ALA A 388 1.57 -27.94 -5.07
N ASP A 389 0.64 -28.68 -4.50
CA ASP A 389 -0.35 -28.13 -3.60
C ASP A 389 0.14 -28.16 -2.13
N TYR A 390 -0.11 -27.09 -1.41
CA TYR A 390 -0.16 -27.06 0.04
C TYR A 390 -1.56 -27.47 0.46
N GLU A 391 -1.66 -28.66 1.07
CA GLU A 391 -2.94 -29.24 1.49
C GLU A 391 -3.13 -29.08 3.00
N TRP A 392 -4.32 -28.59 3.40
CA TRP A 392 -4.74 -28.50 4.78
C TRP A 392 -6.23 -28.84 4.92
N LYS A 393 -6.53 -29.88 5.72
CA LYS A 393 -7.90 -30.34 6.01
C LYS A 393 -8.79 -30.56 4.77
N GLY A 394 -8.19 -31.05 3.68
CA GLY A 394 -8.89 -31.35 2.44
C GLY A 394 -9.10 -30.15 1.51
N GLU A 395 -8.55 -28.99 1.87
CA GLU A 395 -8.45 -27.84 0.97
C GLU A 395 -7.01 -27.69 0.46
N THR A 396 -6.83 -27.16 -0.74
CA THR A 396 -5.53 -26.99 -1.38
C THR A 396 -5.28 -25.56 -1.84
N LEU A 397 -4.01 -25.15 -1.77
CA LEU A 397 -3.50 -23.90 -2.34
C LEU A 397 -2.21 -24.22 -3.10
N PRO A 398 -1.90 -23.56 -4.23
CA PRO A 398 -0.59 -23.66 -4.84
C PRO A 398 0.49 -23.28 -3.82
N GLN A 399 1.44 -24.18 -3.56
CA GLN A 399 2.47 -23.99 -2.54
C GLN A 399 3.38 -22.81 -2.85
N ILE A 400 3.78 -22.65 -4.14
CA ILE A 400 4.64 -21.55 -4.56
C ILE A 400 3.95 -20.62 -5.55
N SER A 401 4.39 -19.37 -5.54
CA SER A 401 4.13 -18.41 -6.62
C SER A 401 5.43 -17.75 -7.07
N ILE A 402 5.49 -17.37 -8.34
CA ILE A 402 6.69 -16.79 -8.97
C ILE A 402 6.28 -15.56 -9.79
N SER A 403 7.07 -14.51 -9.67
CA SER A 403 7.00 -13.36 -10.56
C SER A 403 8.39 -13.01 -11.08
N ALA A 404 8.48 -12.57 -12.33
CA ALA A 404 9.71 -12.16 -12.94
C ALA A 404 9.56 -10.87 -13.71
N SER A 405 10.57 -10.01 -13.61
CA SER A 405 10.62 -8.76 -14.36
C SER A 405 12.00 -8.49 -14.91
N LYS A 406 12.06 -7.60 -15.91
CA LYS A 406 13.29 -7.13 -16.53
C LYS A 406 13.39 -5.63 -16.43
N GLN A 407 14.47 -5.15 -15.82
CA GLN A 407 14.80 -3.73 -15.76
C GLN A 407 15.30 -3.18 -17.08
N ALA A 408 15.31 -1.87 -17.22
CA ALA A 408 15.75 -1.20 -18.45
C ALA A 408 17.21 -1.53 -18.81
N GLU A 409 18.06 -1.73 -17.81
CA GLU A 409 19.48 -2.10 -17.94
C GLU A 409 19.67 -3.56 -18.36
N GLY A 410 18.60 -4.36 -18.33
CA GLY A 410 18.59 -5.75 -18.77
C GLY A 410 18.62 -6.78 -17.64
N ASP A 411 18.72 -6.36 -16.40
CA ASP A 411 18.71 -7.25 -15.23
C ASP A 411 17.35 -7.93 -15.08
N ILE A 412 17.39 -9.26 -14.86
CA ILE A 412 16.19 -10.06 -14.62
C ILE A 412 16.08 -10.36 -13.14
N ASN A 413 14.99 -9.91 -12.54
CA ASN A 413 14.66 -10.17 -11.15
C ASN A 413 13.55 -11.22 -11.07
N ILE A 414 13.74 -12.22 -10.21
CA ILE A 414 12.81 -13.32 -9.98
C ILE A 414 12.51 -13.36 -8.49
N THR A 415 11.23 -13.27 -8.12
CA THR A 415 10.77 -13.46 -6.76
C THR A 415 9.95 -14.73 -6.64
N ILE A 416 10.18 -15.49 -5.58
CA ILE A 416 9.53 -16.77 -5.30
C ILE A 416 8.96 -16.69 -3.87
N CYS A 417 7.71 -17.06 -3.71
CA CYS A 417 7.03 -17.12 -2.43
C CYS A 417 6.58 -18.55 -2.18
N ASN A 418 6.98 -19.14 -1.04
CA ASN A 418 6.51 -20.44 -0.56
C ASN A 418 5.59 -20.21 0.65
N ILE A 419 4.31 -20.56 0.54
CA ILE A 419 3.32 -20.38 1.61
C ILE A 419 3.16 -21.60 2.53
N ASP A 420 3.77 -22.73 2.19
CA ASP A 420 3.77 -23.92 3.04
C ASP A 420 4.84 -23.75 4.14
N HIS A 421 4.40 -23.57 5.37
CA HIS A 421 5.30 -23.35 6.51
C HIS A 421 6.00 -24.62 6.98
N GLN A 422 5.57 -25.82 6.53
CA GLN A 422 6.13 -27.10 6.94
C GLN A 422 7.14 -27.64 5.94
N ASN A 423 6.92 -27.40 4.64
CA ASN A 423 7.67 -28.06 3.58
C ASN A 423 8.52 -27.06 2.78
N LYS A 424 9.77 -27.45 2.57
CA LYS A 424 10.66 -26.76 1.62
C LYS A 424 10.18 -27.00 0.19
N ALA A 425 10.38 -26.01 -0.67
CA ALA A 425 10.05 -26.10 -2.07
C ALA A 425 11.33 -26.19 -2.92
N GLU A 426 11.43 -27.21 -3.76
CA GLU A 426 12.47 -27.31 -4.78
C GLU A 426 11.86 -26.98 -6.15
N ALA A 427 12.30 -25.91 -6.78
CA ALA A 427 11.78 -25.43 -8.07
C ALA A 427 12.82 -25.54 -9.18
N GLU A 428 12.40 -26.01 -10.37
CA GLU A 428 13.18 -25.92 -11.59
C GLU A 428 12.53 -24.87 -12.52
N ILE A 429 13.29 -23.81 -12.85
CA ILE A 429 12.83 -22.66 -13.63
C ILE A 429 13.61 -22.62 -14.94
N GLU A 430 12.91 -22.75 -16.06
CA GLU A 430 13.49 -22.55 -17.39
C GLU A 430 13.41 -21.07 -17.79
N LEU A 431 14.56 -20.45 -18.06
CA LEU A 431 14.68 -19.08 -18.53
C LEU A 431 14.81 -19.07 -20.06
N ARG A 432 13.69 -19.11 -20.77
CA ARG A 432 13.68 -19.12 -22.24
C ARG A 432 14.10 -17.76 -22.77
N GLY A 433 14.97 -17.77 -23.80
CA GLY A 433 15.53 -16.54 -24.35
C GLY A 433 16.77 -16.03 -23.60
N LEU A 434 17.17 -16.62 -22.47
CA LEU A 434 18.40 -16.28 -21.80
C LEU A 434 19.58 -16.94 -22.50
N HIS A 435 20.44 -16.15 -23.13
CA HIS A 435 21.63 -16.67 -23.84
C HIS A 435 22.84 -16.86 -22.92
N LYS A 436 23.04 -15.94 -21.99
CA LYS A 436 24.13 -15.97 -21.02
C LYS A 436 23.74 -15.17 -19.77
N ALA A 437 23.84 -15.79 -18.61
CA ALA A 437 23.83 -15.06 -17.35
C ALA A 437 25.28 -14.69 -16.99
N ALA A 438 25.49 -13.45 -16.54
CA ALA A 438 26.79 -13.01 -16.03
C ALA A 438 26.83 -13.25 -14.51
N ASP A 439 26.57 -12.23 -13.73
CA ASP A 439 26.53 -12.32 -12.28
C ASP A 439 25.10 -12.64 -11.80
N HIS A 440 25.01 -13.40 -10.72
CA HIS A 440 23.74 -13.71 -10.10
C HIS A 440 23.89 -13.81 -8.59
N SER A 441 22.90 -13.37 -7.87
CA SER A 441 22.83 -13.42 -6.41
C SER A 441 21.41 -13.76 -5.96
N GLY A 442 21.27 -14.21 -4.73
CA GLY A 442 19.98 -14.51 -4.12
C GLY A 442 19.92 -14.00 -2.68
N VAL A 443 18.72 -13.61 -2.28
CA VAL A 443 18.38 -13.20 -0.92
C VAL A 443 17.13 -13.96 -0.50
N ILE A 444 17.06 -14.38 0.75
CA ILE A 444 15.92 -15.08 1.34
C ILE A 444 15.46 -14.37 2.60
N LEU A 445 14.15 -14.31 2.78
CA LEU A 445 13.50 -14.00 4.05
C LEU A 445 12.79 -15.25 4.52
N THR A 446 13.19 -15.79 5.65
CA THR A 446 12.66 -17.04 6.21
C THR A 446 12.71 -17.03 7.73
N ALA A 447 11.97 -17.93 8.36
CA ALA A 447 11.96 -18.11 9.80
C ALA A 447 11.67 -19.59 10.15
N GLU A 448 12.06 -20.01 11.36
CA GLU A 448 11.81 -21.38 11.84
C GLU A 448 10.37 -21.61 12.28
N LYS A 449 9.67 -20.54 12.67
CA LYS A 449 8.29 -20.59 13.17
C LYS A 449 7.37 -19.70 12.34
N MET A 450 6.14 -20.14 12.12
CA MET A 450 5.14 -19.40 11.35
C MET A 450 4.74 -18.05 11.98
N ASN A 451 4.96 -17.87 13.29
CA ASN A 451 4.68 -16.62 14.01
C ASN A 451 5.95 -15.82 14.36
N ALA A 452 7.08 -16.13 13.74
CA ALA A 452 8.32 -15.40 13.98
C ALA A 452 8.16 -13.93 13.57
N HIS A 453 8.60 -13.04 14.45
CA HIS A 453 8.51 -11.58 14.28
C HIS A 453 9.64 -10.87 15.03
N ASN A 454 9.85 -9.62 14.70
CA ASN A 454 10.82 -8.76 15.36
C ASN A 454 10.18 -8.08 16.57
N THR A 455 10.91 -7.98 17.66
CA THR A 455 10.52 -7.27 18.89
C THR A 455 11.54 -6.17 19.20
N PHE A 456 11.20 -5.23 20.08
CA PHE A 456 12.15 -4.18 20.50
C PHE A 456 13.36 -4.75 21.26
N ASP A 457 13.28 -5.95 21.82
CA ASP A 457 14.39 -6.62 22.49
C ASP A 457 15.19 -7.53 21.53
N ASP A 458 14.58 -7.97 20.43
CA ASP A 458 15.25 -8.72 19.35
C ASP A 458 14.78 -8.18 17.96
N PRO A 459 15.27 -7.00 17.53
CA PRO A 459 14.78 -6.32 16.34
C PRO A 459 15.26 -6.92 15.03
N HIS A 460 16.08 -7.96 15.08
CA HIS A 460 16.68 -8.63 13.91
C HIS A 460 16.41 -10.13 13.85
N HIS A 461 15.43 -10.62 14.61
CA HIS A 461 15.05 -12.04 14.63
C HIS A 461 14.66 -12.56 13.24
N VAL A 462 13.88 -11.78 12.48
CA VAL A 462 13.51 -12.03 11.08
C VAL A 462 14.13 -10.96 10.22
N LYS A 463 15.09 -11.31 9.39
CA LYS A 463 15.82 -10.42 8.48
C LYS A 463 16.24 -11.13 7.21
N PRO A 464 16.47 -10.42 6.10
CA PRO A 464 16.99 -11.00 4.87
C PRO A 464 18.41 -11.55 5.06
N GLU A 465 18.66 -12.70 4.44
CA GLU A 465 19.96 -13.37 4.44
C GLU A 465 20.40 -13.69 3.01
N SER A 466 21.72 -13.83 2.80
CA SER A 466 22.24 -14.29 1.51
C SER A 466 21.79 -15.71 1.22
N PHE A 467 21.15 -15.89 0.07
CA PHE A 467 20.70 -17.21 -0.38
C PHE A 467 21.65 -17.79 -1.40
N ARG A 468 22.10 -19.03 -1.15
CA ARG A 468 23.09 -19.73 -2.01
C ARG A 468 22.63 -21.13 -2.41
N GLN A 469 21.41 -21.54 -2.03
CA GLN A 469 20.89 -22.88 -2.34
C GLN A 469 20.21 -22.86 -3.73
N TYR A 470 20.95 -22.41 -4.72
CA TYR A 470 20.51 -22.44 -6.12
C TYR A 470 21.66 -22.73 -7.06
N THR A 471 21.33 -23.22 -8.26
CA THR A 471 22.28 -23.42 -9.34
C THR A 471 21.68 -22.92 -10.64
N LEU A 472 22.46 -22.16 -11.40
CA LEU A 472 22.10 -21.72 -12.75
C LEU A 472 23.04 -22.42 -13.76
N SER A 473 22.47 -23.23 -14.64
CA SER A 473 23.20 -23.93 -15.69
C SER A 473 22.53 -23.69 -17.03
N LYS A 474 23.23 -23.01 -17.92
CA LYS A 474 22.67 -22.49 -19.18
C LYS A 474 21.47 -21.57 -18.89
N ASN A 475 20.27 -22.04 -19.21
CA ASN A 475 19.02 -21.34 -19.00
C ASN A 475 18.12 -22.02 -17.95
N LYS A 476 18.65 -22.92 -17.12
CA LYS A 476 17.92 -23.62 -16.06
C LYS A 476 18.40 -23.18 -14.68
N LEU A 477 17.52 -22.55 -13.95
CA LEU A 477 17.69 -22.20 -12.55
C LEU A 477 17.03 -23.26 -11.68
N LYS A 478 17.78 -23.87 -10.78
CA LYS A 478 17.25 -24.75 -9.73
C LYS A 478 17.42 -24.06 -8.39
N VAL A 479 16.34 -24.00 -7.65
CA VAL A 479 16.25 -23.37 -6.33
C VAL A 479 15.83 -24.45 -5.32
N LYS A 480 16.48 -24.47 -4.13
CA LYS A 480 16.19 -25.47 -3.08
C LYS A 480 15.74 -24.82 -1.78
#